data_44a016bb915bc8baa8f1ef67a00c25ce
#
_entry.id   44a016bb915bc8baa8f1ef67a00c25ce
#
_cell.length_a   1.000
_cell.length_b   1.000
_cell.length_c   1.000
_cell.angle_alpha   90.00
_cell.angle_beta   90.00
_cell.angle_gamma   90.00
#
_symmetry.space_group_name_H-M   'P 1'
#
loop_
_entity.id
_entity.type
_entity.pdbx_description
1 polymer ?
#
loop_
_entity_poly.entity_id
_entity_poly.type
_entity_poly.pdbx_seq_one_letter_code
_entity_poly.pdbx_strand_id
1 'polypeptide(L)'
;SGSGKHFNVSRLSPYLRRRLLSEQELLATVLSQHSASDAFKFVQEVFWRSYWNGWLEHRPLLWQGYQQDLRDVFEMVGNDKWLFDGYNRAVDGETDIQPFNQWVKELCETGYLHNHARMWFASIWIFTLGLPWQLGADFFLRHLLDGDPASNTLGWRWVAGLHTQGKTYLATASNIRKYGAARVHTHCDHDSGLVRLATRAQPIGETLSAMALQKAPLELPASFAAPSDSAYSMGVL
;
A
#
# COMPACT_ATOMS: atom_id res chain seq x y z
N SER A 1 -7.64 19.89 14.80
CA SER A 1 -6.80 18.74 15.14
C SER A 1 -7.68 17.51 15.31
N GLY A 2 -8.01 16.86 14.24
CA GLY A 2 -8.83 15.68 14.27
C GLY A 2 -8.18 14.56 13.47
N SER A 3 -7.13 13.93 14.03
CA SER A 3 -6.73 12.62 13.55
C SER A 3 -7.95 11.71 13.65
N GLY A 4 -8.44 11.24 12.50
CA GLY A 4 -9.57 10.34 12.44
C GLY A 4 -9.34 9.16 13.39
N LYS A 5 -10.21 9.03 14.38
CA LYS A 5 -10.10 7.96 15.38
C LYS A 5 -10.48 6.65 14.71
N HIS A 6 -9.48 5.87 14.30
CA HIS A 6 -9.65 4.54 13.71
C HIS A 6 -9.99 3.50 14.79
N PHE A 7 -11.16 3.64 15.42
CA PHE A 7 -11.56 2.77 16.55
C PHE A 7 -11.84 1.32 16.16
N ASN A 8 -12.17 1.07 14.88
CA ASN A 8 -12.61 -0.25 14.41
C ASN A 8 -11.52 -1.02 13.65
N VAL A 9 -10.25 -0.68 13.87
CA VAL A 9 -9.11 -1.37 13.25
C VAL A 9 -8.07 -1.70 14.32
N SER A 10 -7.33 -2.80 14.13
CA SER A 10 -6.36 -3.29 15.12
C SER A 10 -5.16 -2.37 15.32
N ARG A 11 -4.79 -1.58 14.32
CA ARG A 11 -3.58 -0.73 14.27
C ARG A 11 -2.28 -1.51 14.47
N LEU A 12 -2.26 -2.81 14.18
CA LEU A 12 -1.11 -3.68 14.43
C LEU A 12 -0.15 -3.77 13.24
N SER A 13 -0.52 -3.26 12.07
CA SER A 13 0.30 -3.35 10.86
C SER A 13 1.72 -2.78 11.00
N PRO A 14 1.98 -1.64 11.70
CA PRO A 14 3.35 -1.17 11.94
C PRO A 14 4.18 -2.13 12.78
N TYR A 15 3.56 -2.75 13.79
CA TYR A 15 4.24 -3.70 14.69
C TYR A 15 4.62 -4.98 13.96
N LEU A 16 3.71 -5.52 13.15
CA LEU A 16 3.99 -6.65 12.26
C LEU A 16 5.09 -6.29 11.25
N ARG A 17 5.02 -5.10 10.66
CA ARG A 17 6.03 -4.64 9.70
C ARG A 17 7.42 -4.56 10.32
N ARG A 18 7.51 -4.12 11.56
CA ARG A 18 8.78 -3.96 12.29
C ARG A 18 9.20 -5.21 13.06
N ARG A 19 8.46 -6.32 12.91
CA ARG A 19 8.73 -7.60 13.60
C ARG A 19 8.71 -7.48 15.14
N LEU A 20 7.99 -6.50 15.68
CA LEU A 20 7.73 -6.36 17.12
C LEU A 20 6.61 -7.30 17.58
N LEU A 21 5.80 -7.77 16.65
CA LEU A 21 4.77 -8.77 16.81
C LEU A 21 4.85 -9.71 15.61
N SER A 22 4.89 -11.00 15.84
CA SER A 22 4.86 -11.98 14.77
C SER A 22 3.42 -12.28 14.32
N GLU A 23 3.26 -12.70 13.07
CA GLU A 23 2.00 -13.17 12.55
C GLU A 23 1.47 -14.35 13.35
N GLN A 24 2.35 -15.24 13.82
CA GLN A 24 2.00 -16.42 14.62
C GLN A 24 1.40 -16.02 15.98
N GLU A 25 2.03 -15.11 16.73
CA GLU A 25 1.52 -14.62 18.02
C GLU A 25 0.18 -13.93 17.86
N LEU A 26 0.05 -13.09 16.82
CA LEU A 26 -1.20 -12.40 16.53
C LEU A 26 -2.33 -13.37 16.22
N LEU A 27 -2.09 -14.37 15.35
CA LEU A 27 -3.10 -15.35 14.98
C LEU A 27 -3.48 -16.25 16.14
N ALA A 28 -2.51 -16.69 16.96
CA ALA A 28 -2.78 -17.46 18.16
C ALA A 28 -3.67 -16.69 19.14
N THR A 29 -3.40 -15.41 19.36
CA THR A 29 -4.21 -14.55 20.22
C THR A 29 -5.63 -14.38 19.68
N VAL A 30 -5.79 -14.10 18.41
CA VAL A 30 -7.11 -13.89 17.79
C VAL A 30 -7.94 -15.19 17.84
N LEU A 31 -7.34 -16.32 17.49
CA LEU A 31 -8.04 -17.62 17.44
C LEU A 31 -8.31 -18.19 18.84
N SER A 32 -7.65 -17.71 19.90
CA SER A 32 -8.01 -18.04 21.26
C SER A 32 -9.29 -17.34 21.77
N GLN A 33 -9.68 -16.23 21.11
CA GLN A 33 -10.82 -15.40 21.54
C GLN A 33 -12.01 -15.44 20.56
N HIS A 34 -11.76 -15.81 19.31
CA HIS A 34 -12.75 -15.80 18.23
C HIS A 34 -12.76 -17.14 17.50
N SER A 35 -13.93 -17.55 17.01
CA SER A 35 -14.02 -18.73 16.15
C SER A 35 -13.25 -18.50 14.84
N ALA A 36 -12.80 -19.58 14.21
CA ALA A 36 -12.10 -19.50 12.92
C ALA A 36 -12.98 -18.84 11.83
N SER A 37 -14.30 -19.05 11.88
CA SER A 37 -15.25 -18.42 10.95
C SER A 37 -15.37 -16.92 11.16
N ASP A 38 -15.44 -16.46 12.40
CA ASP A 38 -15.55 -15.03 12.72
C ASP A 38 -14.25 -14.29 12.41
N ALA A 39 -13.10 -14.91 12.70
CA ALA A 39 -11.78 -14.36 12.47
C ALA A 39 -11.31 -14.48 11.00
N PHE A 40 -12.01 -15.21 10.14
CA PHE A 40 -11.53 -15.61 8.82
C PHE A 40 -10.98 -14.44 7.99
N LYS A 41 -11.72 -13.33 7.92
CA LYS A 41 -11.30 -12.16 7.14
C LYS A 41 -10.04 -11.51 7.72
N PHE A 42 -9.93 -11.43 9.04
CA PHE A 42 -8.74 -10.91 9.69
C PHE A 42 -7.52 -11.80 9.44
N VAL A 43 -7.68 -13.11 9.61
CA VAL A 43 -6.63 -14.11 9.33
C VAL A 43 -6.18 -14.02 7.87
N GLN A 44 -7.11 -13.88 6.94
CA GLN A 44 -6.83 -13.72 5.51
C GLN A 44 -5.96 -12.48 5.25
N GLU A 45 -6.27 -11.33 5.87
CA GLU A 45 -5.48 -10.10 5.70
C GLU A 45 -4.05 -10.25 6.25
N VAL A 46 -3.87 -10.98 7.35
CA VAL A 46 -2.53 -11.28 7.88
C VAL A 46 -1.74 -12.14 6.89
N PHE A 47 -2.36 -13.16 6.30
CA PHE A 47 -1.71 -14.02 5.31
C PHE A 47 -1.41 -13.31 3.98
N TRP A 48 -2.19 -12.31 3.57
CA TRP A 48 -1.87 -11.51 2.40
C TRP A 48 -0.50 -10.88 2.49
N ARG A 49 -0.11 -10.41 3.66
CA ARG A 49 1.22 -9.86 3.90
C ARG A 49 2.33 -10.88 3.59
N SER A 50 2.22 -12.08 4.17
CA SER A 50 3.20 -13.16 3.92
C SER A 50 3.22 -13.57 2.45
N TYR A 51 2.04 -13.65 1.82
CA TYR A 51 1.91 -13.95 0.40
C TYR A 51 2.64 -12.92 -0.48
N TRP A 52 2.44 -11.62 -0.25
CA TRP A 52 3.09 -10.58 -1.05
C TRP A 52 4.61 -10.60 -0.89
N ASN A 53 5.11 -10.79 0.32
CA ASN A 53 6.55 -10.90 0.57
C ASN A 53 7.14 -12.10 -0.19
N GLY A 54 6.60 -13.29 -0.02
CA GLY A 54 7.07 -14.47 -0.73
C GLY A 54 6.91 -14.36 -2.26
N TRP A 55 5.83 -13.71 -2.72
CA TRP A 55 5.64 -13.49 -4.15
C TRP A 55 6.75 -12.61 -4.75
N LEU A 56 7.13 -11.53 -4.07
CA LEU A 56 8.17 -10.61 -4.54
C LEU A 56 9.58 -11.22 -4.39
N GLU A 57 9.85 -11.96 -3.31
CA GLU A 57 11.12 -12.69 -3.11
C GLU A 57 11.41 -13.63 -4.27
N HIS A 58 10.38 -14.30 -4.80
CA HIS A 58 10.51 -15.14 -5.99
C HIS A 58 10.66 -14.35 -7.31
N ARG A 59 10.58 -13.02 -7.28
CA ARG A 59 10.65 -12.16 -8.49
C ARG A 59 11.51 -10.92 -8.23
N PRO A 60 12.80 -11.11 -7.91
CA PRO A 60 13.68 -9.99 -7.53
C PRO A 60 13.85 -8.97 -8.66
N LEU A 61 13.80 -9.40 -9.91
CA LEU A 61 13.90 -8.49 -11.06
C LEU A 61 12.74 -7.51 -11.14
N LEU A 62 11.57 -7.85 -10.59
CA LEU A 62 10.44 -6.92 -10.54
C LEU A 62 10.72 -5.75 -9.60
N TRP A 63 11.32 -6.03 -8.44
CA TRP A 63 11.73 -4.99 -7.50
C TRP A 63 12.84 -4.11 -8.08
N GLN A 64 13.84 -4.71 -8.71
CA GLN A 64 14.91 -3.97 -9.39
C GLN A 64 14.36 -3.09 -10.52
N GLY A 65 13.44 -3.63 -11.32
CA GLY A 65 12.75 -2.88 -12.36
C GLY A 65 11.96 -1.70 -11.80
N TYR A 66 11.18 -1.89 -10.73
CA TYR A 66 10.48 -0.80 -10.07
C TYR A 66 11.44 0.32 -9.60
N GLN A 67 12.59 -0.05 -9.02
CA GLN A 67 13.57 0.91 -8.57
C GLN A 67 14.22 1.69 -9.74
N GLN A 68 14.43 1.04 -10.87
CA GLN A 68 14.94 1.71 -12.07
C GLN A 68 13.88 2.64 -12.64
N ASP A 69 12.66 2.15 -12.86
CA ASP A 69 11.53 2.95 -13.35
C ASP A 69 11.29 4.19 -12.47
N LEU A 70 11.44 4.05 -11.16
CA LEU A 70 11.27 5.17 -10.23
C LEU A 70 12.31 6.27 -10.47
N ARG A 71 13.58 5.89 -10.71
CA ARG A 71 14.65 6.87 -11.04
C ARG A 71 14.33 7.58 -12.34
N ASP A 72 13.98 6.81 -13.37
CA ASP A 72 13.68 7.35 -14.70
C ASP A 72 12.47 8.30 -14.65
N VAL A 73 11.45 7.96 -13.86
CA VAL A 73 10.26 8.80 -13.66
C VAL A 73 10.60 10.09 -12.89
N PHE A 74 11.50 10.05 -11.89
CA PHE A 74 11.96 11.27 -11.23
C PHE A 74 12.75 12.20 -12.17
N GLU A 75 13.54 11.64 -13.09
CA GLU A 75 14.18 12.43 -14.14
C GLU A 75 13.13 13.07 -15.07
N MET A 76 12.10 12.33 -15.46
CA MET A 76 10.98 12.88 -16.23
C MET A 76 10.29 14.04 -15.52
N VAL A 77 10.02 13.89 -14.21
CA VAL A 77 9.43 14.96 -13.38
C VAL A 77 10.28 16.22 -13.41
N GLY A 78 11.62 16.08 -13.35
CA GLY A 78 12.53 17.23 -13.41
C GLY A 78 12.55 17.94 -14.77
N ASN A 79 12.16 17.27 -15.84
CA ASN A 79 12.22 17.78 -17.21
C ASN A 79 10.84 18.17 -17.79
N ASP A 80 9.75 17.76 -17.16
CA ASP A 80 8.38 18.06 -17.61
C ASP A 80 7.64 18.90 -16.56
N LYS A 81 7.43 20.16 -16.89
CA LYS A 81 6.76 21.14 -16.00
C LYS A 81 5.34 20.68 -15.60
N TRP A 82 4.57 20.08 -16.51
CA TRP A 82 3.23 19.64 -16.21
C TRP A 82 3.24 18.50 -15.19
N LEU A 83 4.14 17.53 -15.40
CA LEU A 83 4.33 16.41 -14.49
C LEU A 83 4.84 16.88 -13.13
N PHE A 84 5.78 17.83 -13.10
CA PHE A 84 6.31 18.45 -11.88
C PHE A 84 5.22 19.14 -11.07
N ASP A 85 4.45 20.04 -11.73
CA ASP A 85 3.36 20.77 -11.07
C ASP A 85 2.27 19.82 -10.58
N GLY A 86 1.91 18.80 -11.38
CA GLY A 86 0.92 17.78 -11.01
C GLY A 86 1.36 16.92 -9.82
N TYR A 87 2.62 16.49 -9.80
CA TYR A 87 3.20 15.72 -8.70
C TYR A 87 3.21 16.53 -7.40
N ASN A 88 3.70 17.77 -7.44
CA ASN A 88 3.75 18.62 -6.24
C ASN A 88 2.35 18.88 -5.68
N ARG A 89 1.38 19.25 -6.52
CA ARG A 89 -0.01 19.42 -6.08
C ARG A 89 -0.58 18.15 -5.45
N ALA A 90 -0.22 16.99 -5.97
CA ALA A 90 -0.69 15.72 -5.43
C ALA A 90 -0.08 15.42 -4.05
N VAL A 91 1.24 15.57 -3.88
CA VAL A 91 1.90 15.28 -2.60
C VAL A 91 1.63 16.33 -1.51
N ASP A 92 1.32 17.57 -1.90
CA ASP A 92 0.95 18.66 -1.00
C ASP A 92 -0.55 18.62 -0.62
N GLY A 93 -1.35 17.76 -1.29
CA GLY A 93 -2.79 17.68 -1.08
C GLY A 93 -3.54 18.93 -1.55
N GLU A 94 -3.12 19.50 -2.66
CA GLU A 94 -3.66 20.71 -3.29
C GLU A 94 -4.34 20.42 -4.62
N THR A 95 -4.90 19.21 -4.75
CA THR A 95 -5.68 18.84 -5.93
C THR A 95 -7.11 19.36 -5.86
N ASP A 96 -7.84 19.22 -6.97
CA ASP A 96 -9.27 19.57 -7.02
C ASP A 96 -10.17 18.50 -6.36
N ILE A 97 -9.61 17.48 -5.70
CA ILE A 97 -10.34 16.35 -5.12
C ILE A 97 -10.17 16.37 -3.60
N GLN A 98 -11.12 16.96 -2.89
CA GLN A 98 -11.02 17.19 -1.45
C GLN A 98 -10.78 15.90 -0.62
N PRO A 99 -11.47 14.77 -0.87
CA PRO A 99 -11.17 13.55 -0.14
C PRO A 99 -9.72 13.07 -0.32
N PHE A 100 -9.16 13.22 -1.53
CA PHE A 100 -7.76 12.89 -1.80
C PHE A 100 -6.81 13.78 -0.98
N ASN A 101 -7.04 15.09 -0.97
CA ASN A 101 -6.24 16.03 -0.21
C ASN A 101 -6.26 15.73 1.31
N GLN A 102 -7.42 15.33 1.83
CA GLN A 102 -7.55 14.91 3.23
C GLN A 102 -6.76 13.64 3.53
N TRP A 103 -6.74 12.66 2.61
CA TRP A 103 -5.93 11.44 2.80
C TRP A 103 -4.44 11.72 2.73
N VAL A 104 -3.99 12.66 1.88
CA VAL A 104 -2.59 13.13 1.88
C VAL A 104 -2.22 13.67 3.26
N LYS A 105 -3.04 14.58 3.79
CA LYS A 105 -2.83 15.18 5.10
C LYS A 105 -2.84 14.12 6.22
N GLU A 106 -3.84 13.23 6.24
CA GLU A 106 -3.93 12.13 7.20
C GLU A 106 -2.68 11.25 7.16
N LEU A 107 -2.23 10.88 5.94
CA LEU A 107 -1.03 10.07 5.76
C LEU A 107 0.23 10.76 6.31
N CYS A 108 0.45 12.02 5.95
CA CYS A 108 1.62 12.78 6.39
C CYS A 108 1.62 13.04 7.90
N GLU A 109 0.46 13.29 8.50
CA GLU A 109 0.33 13.57 9.94
C GLU A 109 0.38 12.31 10.82
N THR A 110 -0.16 11.19 10.32
CA THR A 110 -0.38 9.99 11.16
C THR A 110 0.44 8.78 10.74
N GLY A 111 1.01 8.78 9.55
CA GLY A 111 1.65 7.60 8.95
C GLY A 111 0.70 6.45 8.66
N TYR A 112 -0.60 6.71 8.60
CA TYR A 112 -1.63 5.68 8.44
C TYR A 112 -2.74 6.10 7.48
N LEU A 113 -3.17 5.16 6.66
CA LEU A 113 -4.42 5.22 5.91
C LEU A 113 -5.15 3.88 6.03
N HIS A 114 -6.46 3.94 6.12
CA HIS A 114 -7.29 2.74 6.04
C HIS A 114 -7.17 2.07 4.66
N ASN A 115 -7.25 0.74 4.61
CA ASN A 115 -7.06 -0.04 3.39
C ASN A 115 -7.86 0.48 2.19
N HIS A 116 -9.16 0.76 2.35
CA HIS A 116 -9.97 1.33 1.27
C HIS A 116 -9.46 2.69 0.79
N ALA A 117 -9.02 3.56 1.72
CA ALA A 117 -8.47 4.86 1.35
C ALA A 117 -7.18 4.72 0.53
N ARG A 118 -6.33 3.74 0.85
CA ARG A 118 -5.13 3.43 0.05
C ARG A 118 -5.48 3.04 -1.39
N MET A 119 -6.51 2.23 -1.57
CA MET A 119 -6.97 1.82 -2.91
C MET A 119 -7.57 2.98 -3.69
N TRP A 120 -8.38 3.82 -3.06
CA TRP A 120 -8.95 5.02 -3.69
C TRP A 120 -7.87 6.04 -4.04
N PHE A 121 -6.94 6.26 -3.13
CA PHE A 121 -5.79 7.14 -3.33
C PHE A 121 -4.99 6.70 -4.58
N ALA A 122 -4.59 5.44 -4.64
CA ALA A 122 -3.83 4.92 -5.76
C ALA A 122 -4.61 5.02 -7.09
N SER A 123 -5.90 4.71 -7.07
CA SER A 123 -6.75 4.82 -8.25
C SER A 123 -6.90 6.29 -8.73
N ILE A 124 -7.07 7.23 -7.82
CA ILE A 124 -7.16 8.66 -8.16
C ILE A 124 -5.82 9.15 -8.70
N TRP A 125 -4.73 8.81 -8.03
CA TRP A 125 -3.38 9.14 -8.46
C TRP A 125 -3.13 8.74 -9.91
N ILE A 126 -3.41 7.47 -10.22
CA ILE A 126 -3.11 6.87 -11.52
C ILE A 126 -4.09 7.34 -12.60
N PHE A 127 -5.40 7.18 -12.36
CA PHE A 127 -6.40 7.29 -13.42
C PHE A 127 -7.06 8.66 -13.51
N THR A 128 -7.09 9.44 -12.43
CA THR A 128 -7.70 10.76 -12.42
C THR A 128 -6.65 11.86 -12.57
N LEU A 129 -5.57 11.79 -11.80
CA LEU A 129 -4.48 12.76 -11.87
C LEU A 129 -3.48 12.45 -13.00
N GLY A 130 -3.51 11.23 -13.54
CA GLY A 130 -2.63 10.81 -14.64
C GLY A 130 -1.16 10.71 -14.25
N LEU A 131 -0.86 10.53 -12.97
CA LEU A 131 0.51 10.49 -12.46
C LEU A 131 1.08 9.06 -12.50
N PRO A 132 2.39 8.90 -12.77
CA PRO A 132 3.05 7.61 -12.71
C PRO A 132 2.85 6.93 -11.36
N TRP A 133 2.47 5.65 -11.38
CA TRP A 133 2.19 4.88 -10.17
C TRP A 133 3.40 4.71 -9.26
N GLN A 134 4.60 4.70 -9.86
CA GLN A 134 5.86 4.56 -9.13
C GLN A 134 6.08 5.68 -8.12
N LEU A 135 5.73 6.91 -8.49
CA LEU A 135 5.82 8.08 -7.61
C LEU A 135 4.86 7.98 -6.42
N GLY A 136 3.63 7.51 -6.66
CA GLY A 136 2.66 7.32 -5.60
C GLY A 136 3.05 6.16 -4.67
N ALA A 137 3.59 5.07 -5.21
CA ALA A 137 4.12 3.96 -4.43
C ALA A 137 5.30 4.40 -3.55
N ASP A 138 6.21 5.22 -4.07
CA ASP A 138 7.31 5.82 -3.31
C ASP A 138 6.80 6.75 -2.21
N PHE A 139 5.81 7.60 -2.52
CA PHE A 139 5.18 8.49 -1.55
C PHE A 139 4.58 7.69 -0.36
N PHE A 140 3.88 6.59 -0.64
CA PHE A 140 3.37 5.70 0.40
C PHE A 140 4.48 5.04 1.21
N LEU A 141 5.53 4.56 0.56
CA LEU A 141 6.62 3.86 1.25
C LEU A 141 7.37 4.77 2.22
N ARG A 142 7.48 6.06 1.88
CA ARG A 142 8.11 7.07 2.75
C ARG A 142 7.26 7.50 3.94
N HIS A 143 5.93 7.53 3.78
CA HIS A 143 5.03 8.08 4.79
C HIS A 143 4.33 7.02 5.66
N LEU A 144 4.05 5.82 5.14
CA LEU A 144 3.37 4.78 5.90
C LEU A 144 4.27 4.16 6.98
N LEU A 145 3.82 4.16 8.23
CA LEU A 145 4.50 3.45 9.33
C LEU A 145 4.59 1.95 9.10
N ASP A 146 3.61 1.39 8.40
CA ASP A 146 3.57 -0.01 7.99
C ASP A 146 4.08 -0.24 6.56
N GLY A 147 4.77 0.75 5.97
CA GLY A 147 5.30 0.69 4.62
C GLY A 147 6.18 -0.54 4.40
N ASP A 148 5.70 -1.46 3.58
CA ASP A 148 6.35 -2.72 3.23
C ASP A 148 6.62 -2.75 1.73
N PRO A 149 7.88 -2.92 1.28
CA PRO A 149 8.22 -2.88 -0.14
C PRO A 149 7.39 -3.82 -1.00
N ALA A 150 7.13 -5.05 -0.53
CA ALA A 150 6.36 -6.03 -1.28
C ALA A 150 4.88 -5.66 -1.35
N SER A 151 4.23 -5.52 -0.20
CA SER A 151 2.80 -5.22 -0.12
C SER A 151 2.46 -3.89 -0.79
N ASN A 152 3.31 -2.88 -0.61
CA ASN A 152 3.11 -1.56 -1.20
C ASN A 152 3.24 -1.60 -2.73
N THR A 153 4.37 -2.08 -3.25
CA THR A 153 4.62 -2.12 -4.70
C THR A 153 3.58 -2.99 -5.42
N LEU A 154 3.30 -4.19 -4.87
CA LEU A 154 2.34 -5.09 -5.49
C LEU A 154 0.90 -4.61 -5.36
N GLY A 155 0.56 -3.90 -4.28
CA GLY A 155 -0.73 -3.24 -4.11
C GLY A 155 -0.97 -2.14 -5.15
N TRP A 156 0.02 -1.28 -5.39
CA TRP A 156 -0.04 -0.25 -6.43
C TRP A 156 -0.11 -0.86 -7.84
N ARG A 157 0.66 -1.91 -8.11
CA ARG A 157 0.60 -2.67 -9.36
C ARG A 157 -0.77 -3.33 -9.57
N TRP A 158 -1.39 -3.82 -8.50
CA TRP A 158 -2.72 -4.40 -8.57
C TRP A 158 -3.77 -3.34 -8.98
N VAL A 159 -3.76 -2.15 -8.37
CA VAL A 159 -4.65 -1.04 -8.76
C VAL A 159 -4.43 -0.65 -10.21
N ALA A 160 -3.18 -0.56 -10.65
CA ALA A 160 -2.78 -0.19 -12.02
C ALA A 160 -3.13 -1.24 -13.09
N GLY A 161 -3.53 -2.45 -12.71
CA GLY A 161 -3.81 -3.55 -13.66
C GLY A 161 -2.57 -4.33 -14.12
N LEU A 162 -1.44 -4.14 -13.44
CA LEU A 162 -0.16 -4.78 -13.75
C LEU A 162 0.05 -6.12 -13.05
N HIS A 163 -0.68 -6.38 -11.96
CA HIS A 163 -0.57 -7.63 -11.20
C HIS A 163 -1.46 -8.73 -11.77
N THR A 164 -2.72 -8.41 -12.04
CA THR A 164 -3.66 -9.29 -12.73
C THR A 164 -4.00 -8.64 -14.05
N GLN A 165 -3.50 -9.22 -15.12
CA GLN A 165 -3.59 -8.63 -16.45
C GLN A 165 -5.04 -8.26 -16.81
N GLY A 166 -5.25 -7.02 -17.20
CA GLY A 166 -6.56 -6.49 -17.61
C GLY A 166 -7.54 -6.14 -16.47
N LYS A 167 -7.17 -6.36 -15.21
CA LYS A 167 -8.01 -6.01 -14.05
C LYS A 167 -7.44 -4.82 -13.31
N THR A 168 -8.08 -3.67 -13.46
CA THR A 168 -7.78 -2.43 -12.71
C THR A 168 -8.76 -2.23 -11.57
N TYR A 169 -8.38 -1.43 -10.57
CA TYR A 169 -9.31 -0.96 -9.55
C TYR A 169 -9.62 0.53 -9.76
N LEU A 170 -10.88 0.83 -10.05
CA LEU A 170 -11.34 2.21 -10.25
C LEU A 170 -12.12 2.72 -9.03
N ALA A 171 -11.64 3.81 -8.45
CA ALA A 171 -12.36 4.52 -7.39
C ALA A 171 -13.61 5.18 -7.97
N THR A 172 -14.74 5.00 -7.30
CA THR A 172 -16.00 5.64 -7.69
C THR A 172 -16.53 6.55 -6.58
N ALA A 173 -17.17 7.64 -6.95
CA ALA A 173 -17.77 8.55 -5.99
C ALA A 173 -18.76 7.85 -5.05
N SER A 174 -19.58 6.91 -5.59
CA SER A 174 -20.53 6.14 -4.78
C SER A 174 -19.84 5.26 -3.73
N ASN A 175 -18.72 4.64 -4.08
CA ASN A 175 -17.95 3.80 -3.16
C ASN A 175 -17.30 4.65 -2.06
N ILE A 176 -16.69 5.77 -2.44
CA ILE A 176 -16.09 6.73 -1.50
C ILE A 176 -17.15 7.27 -0.53
N ARG A 177 -18.32 7.71 -1.02
CA ARG A 177 -19.42 8.17 -0.16
C ARG A 177 -19.90 7.09 0.79
N LYS A 178 -20.14 5.87 0.30
CA LYS A 178 -20.66 4.76 1.11
C LYS A 178 -19.75 4.39 2.27
N TYR A 179 -18.44 4.35 2.04
CA TYR A 179 -17.47 3.84 3.03
C TYR A 179 -16.57 4.93 3.64
N GLY A 180 -16.56 6.13 3.06
CA GLY A 180 -15.82 7.29 3.55
C GLY A 180 -16.61 8.17 4.52
N ALA A 181 -17.93 8.25 4.37
CA ALA A 181 -18.81 9.16 5.14
C ALA A 181 -18.73 8.96 6.68
N ALA A 182 -18.42 7.77 7.15
CA ALA A 182 -18.30 7.51 8.60
C ALA A 182 -17.01 8.09 9.24
N ARG A 183 -16.11 8.67 8.46
CA ARG A 183 -14.75 9.06 8.90
C ARG A 183 -14.43 10.53 8.73
N VAL A 184 -15.25 11.27 8.00
CA VAL A 184 -14.99 12.66 7.68
C VAL A 184 -15.98 13.55 8.44
N HIS A 185 -15.62 13.92 9.65
CA HIS A 185 -16.42 14.79 10.53
C HIS A 185 -16.12 16.28 10.32
N THR A 186 -15.83 16.71 9.10
CA THR A 186 -15.65 18.13 8.81
C THR A 186 -16.76 18.62 7.90
N HIS A 187 -17.27 19.82 8.19
CA HIS A 187 -18.31 20.52 7.41
C HIS A 187 -17.86 20.98 6.02
N CYS A 188 -16.83 20.36 5.46
CA CYS A 188 -16.44 20.60 4.07
C CYS A 188 -17.33 19.76 3.16
N ASP A 189 -17.61 20.27 2.00
CA ASP A 189 -18.31 19.57 0.92
C ASP A 189 -17.44 18.37 0.45
N HIS A 190 -17.62 17.23 1.13
CA HIS A 190 -16.85 16.01 0.90
C HIS A 190 -17.01 15.43 -0.50
N ASP A 191 -17.97 15.96 -1.25
CA ASP A 191 -18.21 15.63 -2.64
C ASP A 191 -17.40 16.51 -3.59
N SER A 192 -16.71 17.54 -3.08
CA SER A 192 -15.91 18.42 -3.91
C SER A 192 -14.85 17.65 -4.69
N GLY A 193 -14.97 17.71 -5.98
CA GLY A 193 -14.06 17.05 -6.92
C GLY A 193 -14.41 15.60 -7.26
N LEU A 194 -15.31 14.90 -6.54
CA LEU A 194 -15.67 13.52 -6.86
C LEU A 194 -16.32 13.34 -8.24
N VAL A 195 -16.92 14.38 -8.78
CA VAL A 195 -17.45 14.42 -10.16
C VAL A 195 -16.33 14.33 -11.21
N ARG A 196 -15.10 14.68 -10.84
CA ARG A 196 -13.92 14.67 -11.73
C ARG A 196 -13.21 13.32 -11.78
N LEU A 197 -13.63 12.34 -10.98
CA LEU A 197 -13.02 11.03 -10.98
C LEU A 197 -13.12 10.39 -12.37
N ALA A 198 -12.03 9.71 -12.75
CA ALA A 198 -12.01 8.94 -13.98
C ALA A 198 -13.18 7.95 -14.01
N THR A 199 -13.88 7.88 -15.11
CA THR A 199 -15.01 6.95 -15.32
C THR A 199 -14.55 5.64 -15.95
N ARG A 200 -13.32 5.59 -16.44
CA ARG A 200 -12.68 4.41 -17.03
C ARG A 200 -11.25 4.29 -16.57
N ALA A 201 -10.81 3.08 -16.31
CA ALA A 201 -9.43 2.75 -16.05
C ALA A 201 -8.93 1.84 -17.18
N GLN A 202 -7.84 2.25 -17.82
CA GLN A 202 -7.14 1.38 -18.76
C GLN A 202 -5.90 0.82 -18.05
N PRO A 203 -5.64 -0.49 -18.13
CA PRO A 203 -4.40 -1.04 -17.60
C PRO A 203 -3.20 -0.29 -18.18
N ILE A 204 -2.26 0.03 -17.32
CA ILE A 204 -1.02 0.68 -17.74
C ILE A 204 -0.21 -0.35 -18.52
N GLY A 205 0.39 0.06 -19.63
CA GLY A 205 1.37 -0.76 -20.34
C GLY A 205 2.59 -1.01 -19.44
N GLU A 206 3.08 -2.23 -19.43
CA GLU A 206 4.27 -2.59 -18.67
C GLU A 206 5.46 -2.77 -19.60
N THR A 207 6.58 -2.14 -19.23
CA THR A 207 7.86 -2.28 -19.96
C THR A 207 8.71 -3.44 -19.43
N LEU A 208 8.33 -4.03 -18.28
CA LEU A 208 9.05 -5.16 -17.69
C LEU A 208 9.00 -6.38 -18.60
N SER A 209 10.14 -6.98 -18.80
CA SER A 209 10.25 -8.20 -19.57
C SER A 209 9.48 -9.35 -18.91
N ALA A 210 8.99 -10.30 -19.73
CA ALA A 210 8.37 -11.52 -19.23
C ALA A 210 9.27 -12.27 -18.23
N MET A 211 10.59 -12.13 -18.35
CA MET A 211 11.56 -12.73 -17.43
C MET A 211 11.48 -12.14 -16.03
N ALA A 212 11.18 -10.85 -15.87
CA ALA A 212 11.01 -10.21 -14.56
C ALA A 212 9.80 -10.76 -13.77
N LEU A 213 8.81 -11.30 -14.47
CA LEU A 213 7.61 -11.89 -13.88
C LEU A 213 7.76 -13.40 -13.62
N GLN A 214 8.82 -14.03 -14.13
CA GLN A 214 9.09 -15.45 -13.89
C GLN A 214 9.49 -15.67 -12.44
N LYS A 215 9.02 -16.80 -11.88
CA LYS A 215 9.38 -17.23 -10.54
C LYS A 215 10.82 -17.74 -10.54
N ALA A 216 11.71 -17.08 -9.81
CA ALA A 216 13.04 -17.56 -9.53
C ALA A 216 13.02 -18.56 -8.37
N PRO A 217 13.87 -19.60 -8.37
CA PRO A 217 14.06 -20.43 -7.19
C PRO A 217 14.62 -19.59 -6.05
N LEU A 218 14.16 -19.85 -4.82
CA LEU A 218 14.78 -19.28 -3.62
C LEU A 218 16.06 -20.06 -3.34
N GLU A 219 17.18 -19.36 -3.37
CA GLU A 219 18.44 -19.90 -2.85
C GLU A 219 18.41 -19.74 -1.34
N LEU A 220 18.22 -20.84 -0.64
CA LEU A 220 18.39 -20.85 0.81
C LEU A 220 19.86 -20.69 1.14
N PRO A 221 20.25 -19.84 2.12
CA PRO A 221 21.63 -19.80 2.59
C PRO A 221 22.09 -21.20 2.98
N ALA A 222 23.30 -21.54 2.61
CA ALA A 222 23.90 -22.90 2.77
C ALA A 222 23.96 -23.39 4.22
N SER A 223 23.69 -22.56 5.23
CA SER A 223 23.60 -22.94 6.63
C SER A 223 22.62 -22.05 7.39
N PHE A 224 21.38 -22.49 7.53
CA PHE A 224 20.65 -22.21 8.76
C PHE A 224 21.08 -23.25 9.79
N ALA A 225 22.26 -23.06 10.41
CA ALA A 225 22.53 -23.73 11.64
C ALA A 225 21.50 -23.23 12.66
N ALA A 226 20.62 -24.11 13.14
CA ALA A 226 19.78 -23.78 14.26
C ALA A 226 20.68 -23.22 15.37
N PRO A 227 20.32 -22.11 16.04
CA PRO A 227 21.08 -21.64 17.20
C PRO A 227 21.25 -22.83 18.14
N SER A 228 22.48 -23.13 18.54
CA SER A 228 22.72 -24.18 19.53
C SER A 228 21.99 -23.81 20.82
N ASP A 229 21.34 -24.75 21.47
CA ASP A 229 20.57 -24.54 22.73
C ASP A 229 21.38 -23.84 23.83
N SER A 230 22.69 -23.75 23.70
CA SER A 230 23.57 -23.01 24.61
C SER A 230 23.45 -21.48 24.53
N ALA A 231 22.77 -20.93 23.54
CA ALA A 231 22.61 -19.48 23.39
C ALA A 231 21.43 -18.88 24.23
N TYR A 232 20.61 -19.72 24.85
CA TYR A 232 19.45 -19.28 25.64
C TYR A 232 19.66 -19.22 27.16
N SER A 233 20.90 -19.39 27.64
CA SER A 233 21.22 -19.09 29.03
C SER A 233 21.56 -17.62 29.24
N MET A 234 20.67 -16.73 28.85
CA MET A 234 20.75 -15.32 29.29
C MET A 234 19.89 -15.12 30.51
N GLY A 235 20.59 -14.79 31.58
CA GLY A 235 20.03 -14.57 32.89
C GLY A 235 18.94 -13.50 32.88
N VAL A 236 17.91 -13.81 33.59
CA VAL A 236 16.98 -12.82 34.15
C VAL A 236 17.79 -11.89 35.04
N LEU A 237 17.84 -10.63 34.68
CA LEU A 237 18.08 -9.51 35.58
C LEU A 237 16.80 -8.73 35.73
#